data_c3937ef3dd6dcb29db89baf0d9a57d36
#
_entry.id   c3937ef3dd6dcb29db89baf0d9a57d36
#
_cell.length_a   1.000
_cell.length_b   1.000
_cell.length_c   1.000
_cell.angle_alpha   90.00
_cell.angle_beta   90.00
_cell.angle_gamma   90.00
#
_symmetry.space_group_name_H-M   'P 1'
#
loop_
_entity.id
_entity.type
_entity.pdbx_description
1 polymer ?
#
loop_
_entity_poly.entity_id
_entity_poly.type
_entity_poly.pdbx_seq_one_letter_code
_entity_poly.pdbx_strand_id
1 'polypeptide(L)'
;MSARTSKILAAAVPGVFFILCSAWGARLLGAESSAAIALITLGMTVCGAVAFLMLSSLRVAGTARRCAAFFIPVLVLLLLRMLVFNYETLDYQNFLAPWTQYFRAHGGIAAIGANVGNYNVPYLVFLAICSYLPVRELYLIKLFSVFFDLVLSWALAK
;
A
#
# COMPACT_ATOMS: atom_id res chain seq x y z
N MET A 1 -3.90 -19.03 -27.17
CA MET A 1 -3.54 -18.05 -26.12
C MET A 1 -3.47 -18.78 -24.78
N SER A 2 -2.41 -18.61 -23.99
CA SER A 2 -2.31 -19.30 -22.70
C SER A 2 -3.35 -18.76 -21.69
N ALA A 3 -3.75 -19.61 -20.71
CA ALA A 3 -4.68 -19.19 -19.66
C ALA A 3 -4.14 -17.98 -18.85
N ARG A 4 -2.81 -17.88 -18.67
CA ARG A 4 -2.16 -16.76 -18.01
C ARG A 4 -2.30 -15.47 -18.84
N THR A 5 -2.07 -15.53 -20.15
CA THR A 5 -2.21 -14.37 -21.06
C THR A 5 -3.64 -13.84 -21.06
N SER A 6 -4.65 -14.73 -21.07
CA SER A 6 -6.06 -14.33 -20.99
C SER A 6 -6.41 -13.58 -19.71
N LYS A 7 -5.88 -14.03 -18.56
CA LYS A 7 -6.10 -13.36 -17.28
C LYS A 7 -5.45 -11.96 -17.25
N ILE A 8 -4.23 -11.83 -17.78
CA ILE A 8 -3.53 -10.54 -17.87
C ILE A 8 -4.31 -9.55 -18.72
N LEU A 9 -4.78 -9.97 -19.90
CA LEU A 9 -5.58 -9.11 -20.78
C LEU A 9 -6.89 -8.68 -20.11
N ALA A 10 -7.59 -9.59 -19.42
CA ALA A 10 -8.82 -9.26 -18.69
C ALA A 10 -8.59 -8.29 -17.53
N ALA A 11 -7.40 -8.26 -16.93
CA ALA A 11 -7.02 -7.36 -15.85
C ALA A 11 -6.44 -6.02 -16.33
N ALA A 12 -6.04 -5.91 -17.59
CA ALA A 12 -5.33 -4.72 -18.10
C ALA A 12 -6.18 -3.45 -18.03
N VAL A 13 -7.41 -3.49 -18.52
CA VAL A 13 -8.30 -2.31 -18.52
C VAL A 13 -8.64 -1.85 -17.12
N PRO A 14 -9.16 -2.72 -16.20
CA PRO A 14 -9.41 -2.31 -14.82
C PRO A 14 -8.15 -1.89 -14.08
N GLY A 15 -6.99 -2.49 -14.39
CA GLY A 15 -5.70 -2.10 -13.82
C GLY A 15 -5.28 -0.69 -14.21
N VAL A 16 -5.37 -0.33 -15.51
CA VAL A 16 -5.07 1.04 -15.98
C VAL A 16 -6.02 2.05 -15.34
N PHE A 17 -7.31 1.75 -15.31
CA PHE A 17 -8.30 2.61 -14.66
C PHE A 17 -7.99 2.81 -13.17
N PHE A 18 -7.61 1.75 -12.47
CA PHE A 18 -7.21 1.81 -11.07
C PHE A 18 -6.00 2.73 -10.84
N ILE A 19 -4.97 2.67 -11.70
CA ILE A 19 -3.79 3.55 -11.63
C ILE A 19 -4.21 5.01 -11.77
N LEU A 20 -5.05 5.32 -12.75
CA LEU A 20 -5.55 6.69 -12.98
C LEU A 20 -6.37 7.19 -11.79
N CYS A 21 -7.27 6.35 -11.24
CA CYS A 21 -8.04 6.68 -10.04
C CYS A 21 -7.14 6.88 -8.82
N SER A 22 -6.08 6.07 -8.67
CA SER A 22 -5.12 6.20 -7.56
C SER A 22 -4.33 7.51 -7.66
N ALA A 23 -3.90 7.90 -8.86
CA ALA A 23 -3.21 9.18 -9.10
C ALA A 23 -4.12 10.39 -8.82
N TRP A 24 -5.37 10.31 -9.26
CA TRP A 24 -6.36 11.34 -9.00
C TRP A 24 -6.72 11.41 -7.51
N GLY A 25 -6.95 10.27 -6.87
CA GLY A 25 -7.22 10.16 -5.45
C GLY A 25 -6.08 10.72 -4.58
N ALA A 26 -4.81 10.47 -4.96
CA ALA A 26 -3.65 11.05 -4.27
C ALA A 26 -3.67 12.59 -4.27
N ARG A 27 -4.11 13.21 -5.38
CA ARG A 27 -4.31 14.67 -5.44
C ARG A 27 -5.46 15.13 -4.56
N LEU A 28 -6.59 14.41 -4.55
CA LEU A 28 -7.74 14.72 -3.68
C LEU A 28 -7.42 14.59 -2.19
N LEU A 29 -6.47 13.73 -1.82
CA LEU A 29 -5.96 13.62 -0.45
C LEU A 29 -5.10 14.83 -0.03
N GLY A 30 -4.88 15.80 -0.94
CA GLY A 30 -4.03 16.95 -0.65
C GLY A 30 -2.55 16.60 -0.60
N ALA A 31 -2.12 15.58 -1.33
CA ALA A 31 -0.69 15.32 -1.52
C ALA A 31 -0.06 16.51 -2.27
N GLU A 32 0.60 17.38 -1.52
CA GLU A 32 1.08 18.69 -1.99
C GLU A 32 2.25 18.57 -2.98
N SER A 33 3.05 17.49 -2.86
CA SER A 33 4.21 17.30 -3.71
C SER A 33 3.96 16.25 -4.80
N SER A 34 4.57 16.45 -5.97
CA SER A 34 4.60 15.44 -7.04
C SER A 34 5.21 14.10 -6.57
N ALA A 35 6.18 14.16 -5.65
CA ALA A 35 6.78 12.98 -5.05
C ALA A 35 5.77 12.19 -4.20
N ALA A 36 4.93 12.86 -3.40
CA ALA A 36 3.89 12.20 -2.61
C ALA A 36 2.83 11.57 -3.51
N ILE A 37 2.37 12.28 -4.55
CA ILE A 37 1.42 11.75 -5.54
C ILE A 37 2.00 10.50 -6.23
N ALA A 38 3.25 10.58 -6.69
CA ALA A 38 3.93 9.47 -7.36
C ALA A 38 4.07 8.26 -6.41
N LEU A 39 4.48 8.49 -5.16
CA LEU A 39 4.67 7.42 -4.17
C LEU A 39 3.36 6.72 -3.81
N ILE A 40 2.28 7.48 -3.55
CA ILE A 40 0.97 6.90 -3.26
C ILE A 40 0.47 6.10 -4.47
N THR A 41 0.57 6.69 -5.68
CA THR A 41 0.15 6.01 -6.91
C THR A 41 0.96 4.74 -7.15
N LEU A 42 2.28 4.78 -6.99
CA LEU A 42 3.15 3.62 -7.13
C LEU A 42 2.81 2.55 -6.08
N GLY A 43 2.65 2.93 -4.82
CA GLY A 43 2.31 2.01 -3.74
C GLY A 43 0.96 1.32 -3.98
N MET A 44 -0.07 2.07 -4.40
CA MET A 44 -1.37 1.51 -4.77
C MET A 44 -1.25 0.59 -5.99
N THR A 45 -0.45 0.97 -7.00
CA THR A 45 -0.19 0.13 -8.18
C THR A 45 0.47 -1.20 -7.80
N VAL A 46 1.45 -1.16 -6.90
CA VAL A 46 2.10 -2.37 -6.35
C VAL A 46 1.07 -3.24 -5.61
N CYS A 47 0.23 -2.65 -4.75
CA CYS A 47 -0.84 -3.38 -4.07
C CYS A 47 -1.82 -4.02 -5.08
N GLY A 48 -2.23 -3.31 -6.13
CA GLY A 48 -3.08 -3.85 -7.20
C GLY A 48 -2.41 -4.99 -7.97
N ALA A 49 -1.13 -4.87 -8.29
CA ALA A 49 -0.37 -5.93 -8.98
C ALA A 49 -0.21 -7.18 -8.09
N VAL A 50 0.11 -6.99 -6.81
CA VAL A 50 0.20 -8.08 -5.82
C VAL A 50 -1.17 -8.77 -5.67
N ALA A 51 -2.25 -8.00 -5.53
CA ALA A 51 -3.61 -8.54 -5.48
C ALA A 51 -3.94 -9.39 -6.72
N PHE A 52 -3.57 -8.92 -7.93
CA PHE A 52 -3.75 -9.70 -9.15
C PHE A 52 -2.95 -11.01 -9.14
N LEU A 53 -1.67 -10.97 -8.76
CA LEU A 53 -0.81 -12.15 -8.69
C LEU A 53 -1.35 -13.18 -7.69
N MET A 54 -1.72 -12.73 -6.49
CA MET A 54 -2.31 -13.56 -5.43
C MET A 54 -3.63 -14.18 -5.90
N LEU A 55 -4.54 -13.37 -6.43
CA LEU A 55 -5.83 -13.84 -6.91
C LEU A 55 -5.69 -14.82 -8.06
N SER A 56 -4.79 -14.56 -9.03
CA SER A 56 -4.55 -15.44 -10.17
C SER A 56 -3.99 -16.81 -9.78
N SER A 57 -3.42 -16.93 -8.57
CA SER A 57 -2.93 -18.20 -8.01
C SER A 57 -4.03 -19.04 -7.35
N LEU A 58 -5.18 -18.45 -7.02
CA LEU A 58 -6.29 -19.16 -6.40
C LEU A 58 -7.09 -19.98 -7.41
N ARG A 59 -7.53 -21.18 -7.01
CA ARG A 59 -8.34 -22.07 -7.86
C ARG A 59 -9.67 -21.44 -8.26
N VAL A 60 -10.28 -20.63 -7.37
CA VAL A 60 -11.55 -19.93 -7.61
C VAL A 60 -11.46 -18.98 -8.80
N ALA A 61 -10.30 -18.38 -9.07
CA ALA A 61 -10.02 -17.50 -10.18
C ALA A 61 -9.41 -18.22 -11.40
N GLY A 62 -9.75 -19.49 -11.64
CA GLY A 62 -9.16 -20.34 -12.66
C GLY A 62 -9.32 -19.84 -14.08
N THR A 63 -10.43 -19.16 -14.42
CA THR A 63 -10.68 -18.58 -15.75
C THR A 63 -10.46 -17.06 -15.78
N ALA A 64 -10.19 -16.48 -16.95
CA ALA A 64 -10.01 -15.03 -17.13
C ALA A 64 -11.22 -14.24 -16.63
N ARG A 65 -12.44 -14.69 -16.94
CA ARG A 65 -13.70 -14.05 -16.51
C ARG A 65 -13.83 -14.06 -14.98
N ARG A 66 -13.58 -15.18 -14.33
CA ARG A 66 -13.64 -15.29 -12.87
C ARG A 66 -12.55 -14.45 -12.21
N CYS A 67 -11.33 -14.48 -12.77
CA CYS A 67 -10.22 -13.64 -12.28
C CYS A 67 -10.61 -12.15 -12.32
N ALA A 68 -11.15 -11.65 -13.44
CA ALA A 68 -11.62 -10.26 -13.54
C ALA A 68 -12.78 -9.96 -12.58
N ALA A 69 -13.75 -10.88 -12.43
CA ALA A 69 -14.89 -10.73 -11.54
C ALA A 69 -14.51 -10.58 -10.06
N PHE A 70 -13.42 -11.21 -9.62
CA PHE A 70 -12.86 -11.02 -8.28
C PHE A 70 -11.89 -9.86 -8.19
N PHE A 71 -11.13 -9.59 -9.25
CA PHE A 71 -10.11 -8.54 -9.26
C PHE A 71 -10.72 -7.13 -9.18
N ILE A 72 -11.80 -6.88 -9.94
CA ILE A 72 -12.46 -5.57 -9.95
C ILE A 72 -12.94 -5.16 -8.54
N PRO A 73 -13.69 -5.98 -7.77
CA PRO A 73 -14.06 -5.66 -6.39
C PRO A 73 -12.85 -5.39 -5.49
N VAL A 74 -11.75 -6.14 -5.64
CA VAL A 74 -10.53 -5.90 -4.86
C VAL A 74 -9.94 -4.52 -5.18
N LEU A 75 -9.89 -4.12 -6.45
CA LEU A 75 -9.43 -2.78 -6.83
C LEU A 75 -10.34 -1.68 -6.24
N VAL A 76 -11.65 -1.89 -6.28
CA VAL A 76 -12.62 -0.94 -5.65
C VAL A 76 -12.37 -0.83 -4.16
N LEU A 77 -12.18 -1.95 -3.45
CA LEU A 77 -11.88 -1.95 -2.02
C LEU A 77 -10.56 -1.24 -1.71
N LEU A 78 -9.54 -1.40 -2.53
CA LEU A 78 -8.28 -0.67 -2.41
C LEU A 78 -8.48 0.85 -2.56
N LEU A 79 -9.28 1.28 -3.54
CA LEU A 79 -9.62 2.71 -3.70
C LEU A 79 -10.42 3.24 -2.52
N LEU A 80 -11.38 2.48 -1.99
CA LEU A 80 -12.11 2.86 -0.77
C LEU A 80 -11.17 2.99 0.44
N ARG A 81 -10.21 2.08 0.60
CA ARG A 81 -9.15 2.20 1.63
C ARG A 81 -8.36 3.49 1.51
N MET A 82 -8.09 3.94 0.28
CA MET A 82 -7.36 5.17 0.02
C MET A 82 -8.09 6.40 0.55
N LEU A 83 -9.43 6.42 0.58
CA LEU A 83 -10.22 7.56 1.08
C LEU A 83 -9.93 7.90 2.55
N VAL A 84 -9.43 6.93 3.33
CA VAL A 84 -9.09 7.11 4.75
C VAL A 84 -7.59 7.29 5.00
N PHE A 85 -6.79 7.54 3.97
CA PHE A 85 -5.34 7.70 4.13
C PHE A 85 -4.97 8.93 4.96
N ASN A 86 -5.77 9.98 4.95
CA ASN A 86 -5.56 11.16 5.79
C ASN A 86 -6.07 11.02 7.23
N TYR A 87 -6.79 9.94 7.53
CA TYR A 87 -7.29 9.74 8.89
C TYR A 87 -6.14 9.37 9.82
N GLU A 88 -5.93 10.18 10.86
CA GLU A 88 -4.93 9.98 11.90
C GLU A 88 -5.56 9.31 13.12
N THR A 89 -4.94 8.24 13.58
CA THR A 89 -5.29 7.61 14.85
C THR A 89 -4.52 8.28 16.00
N LEU A 90 -5.01 8.15 17.23
CA LEU A 90 -4.28 8.60 18.42
C LEU A 90 -2.91 7.93 18.55
N ASP A 91 -2.82 6.66 18.17
CA ASP A 91 -1.55 5.91 18.15
C ASP A 91 -0.55 6.53 17.15
N TYR A 92 -1.02 6.91 15.96
CA TYR A 92 -0.19 7.62 15.01
C TYR A 92 0.32 8.96 15.55
N GLN A 93 -0.57 9.77 16.12
CA GLN A 93 -0.24 11.11 16.60
C GLN A 93 0.72 11.07 17.81
N ASN A 94 0.50 10.14 18.74
CA ASN A 94 1.24 10.08 19.99
C ASN A 94 2.56 9.29 19.89
N PHE A 95 2.69 8.38 18.93
CA PHE A 95 3.82 7.46 18.84
C PHE A 95 4.48 7.44 17.48
N LEU A 96 3.76 7.06 16.42
CA LEU A 96 4.39 6.76 15.13
C LEU A 96 4.98 7.99 14.46
N ALA A 97 4.27 9.11 14.46
CA ALA A 97 4.74 10.37 13.90
C ALA A 97 5.95 10.94 14.70
N PRO A 98 5.91 11.06 16.06
CA PRO A 98 7.05 11.48 16.87
C PRO A 98 8.28 10.59 16.67
N TRP A 99 8.12 9.26 16.61
CA TRP A 99 9.25 8.35 16.39
C TRP A 99 9.86 8.51 15.00
N THR A 100 9.03 8.64 13.95
CA THR A 100 9.57 8.87 12.61
C THR A 100 10.27 10.22 12.51
N GLN A 101 9.76 11.26 13.17
CA GLN A 101 10.42 12.56 13.24
C GLN A 101 11.76 12.47 14.00
N TYR A 102 11.81 11.72 15.08
CA TYR A 102 13.06 11.46 15.79
C TYR A 102 14.09 10.79 14.88
N PHE A 103 13.71 9.71 14.16
CA PHE A 103 14.60 9.06 13.21
C PHE A 103 15.07 10.03 12.11
N ARG A 104 14.19 10.88 11.60
CA ARG A 104 14.53 11.89 10.59
C ARG A 104 15.59 12.89 11.10
N ALA A 105 15.49 13.29 12.35
CA ALA A 105 16.44 14.23 12.99
C ALA A 105 17.78 13.59 13.36
N HIS A 106 17.83 12.28 13.60
CA HIS A 106 19.00 11.59 14.16
C HIS A 106 19.62 10.54 13.21
N GLY A 107 19.44 10.69 11.89
CA GLY A 107 20.11 9.86 10.90
C GLY A 107 19.43 8.51 10.61
N GLY A 108 18.13 8.39 10.84
CA GLY A 108 17.30 7.25 10.44
C GLY A 108 17.73 5.94 11.10
N ILE A 109 18.18 4.96 10.30
CA ILE A 109 18.59 3.63 10.78
C ILE A 109 19.69 3.70 11.85
N ALA A 110 20.60 4.68 11.80
CA ALA A 110 21.66 4.83 12.78
C ALA A 110 21.13 5.11 14.21
N ALA A 111 19.92 5.64 14.32
CA ALA A 111 19.29 5.95 15.60
C ALA A 111 18.46 4.80 16.22
N ILE A 112 18.38 3.63 15.59
CA ILE A 112 17.55 2.51 16.09
C ILE A 112 17.99 2.02 17.48
N GLY A 113 19.27 2.14 17.82
CA GLY A 113 19.79 1.76 19.14
C GLY A 113 19.43 2.72 20.28
N ALA A 114 18.80 3.85 20.02
CA ALA A 114 18.55 4.93 20.97
C ALA A 114 17.28 4.76 21.85
N ASN A 115 16.69 3.58 21.91
CA ASN A 115 15.50 3.27 22.74
C ASN A 115 14.30 4.23 22.49
N VAL A 116 14.01 4.50 21.23
CA VAL A 116 13.05 5.55 20.81
C VAL A 116 11.58 5.11 20.96
N GLY A 117 11.30 3.83 21.00
CA GLY A 117 9.94 3.31 21.05
C GLY A 117 9.83 1.95 21.70
N ASN A 118 8.60 1.57 22.04
CA ASN A 118 8.29 0.28 22.67
C ASN A 118 7.76 -0.78 21.67
N TYR A 119 7.80 -0.50 20.37
CA TYR A 119 7.42 -1.44 19.32
C TYR A 119 8.57 -2.39 18.98
N ASN A 120 8.21 -3.50 18.32
CA ASN A 120 9.18 -4.47 17.85
C ASN A 120 10.19 -3.85 16.88
N VAL A 121 11.45 -4.26 16.98
CA VAL A 121 12.55 -3.76 16.15
C VAL A 121 12.24 -3.71 14.65
N PRO A 122 11.62 -4.74 14.02
CA PRO A 122 11.28 -4.67 12.59
C PRO A 122 10.38 -3.49 12.23
N TYR A 123 9.45 -3.11 13.10
CA TYR A 123 8.57 -1.96 12.86
C TYR A 123 9.31 -0.63 13.03
N LEU A 124 10.21 -0.53 14.01
CA LEU A 124 11.07 0.65 14.18
C LEU A 124 12.03 0.82 12.99
N VAL A 125 12.57 -0.28 12.44
CA VAL A 125 13.36 -0.26 11.20
C VAL A 125 12.52 0.28 10.03
N PHE A 126 11.27 -0.16 9.89
CA PHE A 126 10.36 0.36 8.87
C PHE A 126 10.15 1.88 9.02
N LEU A 127 9.88 2.38 10.23
CA LEU A 127 9.72 3.81 10.49
C LEU A 127 11.02 4.60 10.19
N ALA A 128 12.17 4.03 10.56
CA ALA A 128 13.47 4.62 10.26
C ALA A 128 13.73 4.70 8.74
N ILE A 129 13.31 3.70 7.96
CA ILE A 129 13.36 3.74 6.49
C ILE A 129 12.40 4.82 5.96
N CYS A 130 11.17 4.91 6.49
CA CYS A 130 10.22 5.95 6.12
C CYS A 130 10.76 7.37 6.34
N SER A 131 11.62 7.57 7.35
CA SER A 131 12.19 8.86 7.68
C SER A 131 13.10 9.46 6.61
N TYR A 132 13.65 8.63 5.70
CA TYR A 132 14.48 9.11 4.58
C TYR A 132 13.65 9.65 3.40
N LEU A 133 12.36 9.35 3.34
CA LEU A 133 11.53 9.76 2.23
C LEU A 133 10.94 11.16 2.47
N PRO A 134 10.95 12.05 1.45
CA PRO A 134 10.45 13.41 1.55
C PRO A 134 8.92 13.46 1.40
N VAL A 135 8.22 12.55 2.10
CA VAL A 135 6.77 12.43 2.09
C VAL A 135 6.28 12.19 3.50
N ARG A 136 5.01 12.47 3.72
CA ARG A 136 4.39 12.23 5.02
C ARG A 136 4.37 10.72 5.32
N GLU A 137 4.96 10.32 6.44
CA GLU A 137 5.06 8.92 6.86
C GLU A 137 3.70 8.22 7.00
N LEU A 138 2.63 8.98 7.27
CA LEU A 138 1.27 8.44 7.35
C LEU A 138 0.88 7.63 6.11
N TYR A 139 1.21 8.14 4.91
CA TYR A 139 0.90 7.44 3.65
C TYR A 139 1.66 6.12 3.53
N LEU A 140 2.92 6.10 3.95
CA LEU A 140 3.75 4.89 3.92
C LEU A 140 3.23 3.83 4.89
N ILE A 141 2.85 4.25 6.11
CA ILE A 141 2.24 3.38 7.13
C ILE A 141 0.92 2.78 6.62
N LYS A 142 0.07 3.60 5.98
CA LYS A 142 -1.21 3.13 5.40
C LYS A 142 -0.98 2.15 4.25
N LEU A 143 -0.05 2.44 3.34
CA LEU A 143 0.30 1.53 2.23
C LEU A 143 0.85 0.20 2.74
N PHE A 144 1.71 0.24 3.76
CA PHE A 144 2.23 -0.95 4.42
C PHE A 144 1.11 -1.81 5.02
N SER A 145 0.18 -1.17 5.74
CA SER A 145 -1.00 -1.86 6.29
C SER A 145 -1.84 -2.51 5.20
N VAL A 146 -2.14 -1.78 4.11
CA VAL A 146 -2.90 -2.31 2.97
C VAL A 146 -2.21 -3.52 2.34
N PHE A 147 -0.89 -3.46 2.18
CA PHE A 147 -0.12 -4.57 1.63
C PHE A 147 -0.25 -5.83 2.49
N PHE A 148 -0.10 -5.71 3.82
CA PHE A 148 -0.21 -6.87 4.72
C PHE A 148 -1.63 -7.40 4.85
N ASP A 149 -2.65 -6.54 4.75
CA ASP A 149 -4.05 -6.97 4.68
C ASP A 149 -4.30 -7.84 3.43
N LEU A 150 -3.69 -7.51 2.28
CA LEU A 150 -3.76 -8.34 1.07
C LEU A 150 -3.07 -9.70 1.29
N VAL A 151 -1.86 -9.70 1.88
CA VAL A 151 -1.11 -10.94 2.16
C VAL A 151 -1.92 -11.85 3.09
N LEU A 152 -2.47 -11.28 4.17
CA LEU A 152 -3.28 -12.02 5.13
C LEU A 152 -4.55 -12.59 4.47
N SER A 153 -5.27 -11.77 3.70
CA SER A 153 -6.48 -12.19 3.00
C SER A 153 -6.19 -13.32 2.02
N TRP A 154 -5.08 -13.25 1.29
CA TRP A 154 -4.66 -14.32 0.39
C TRP A 154 -4.26 -15.61 1.13
N ALA A 155 -3.53 -15.48 2.25
CA ALA A 155 -3.14 -16.63 3.05
C ALA A 155 -4.35 -17.40 3.61
N LEU A 156 -5.41 -16.66 4.00
CA LEU A 156 -6.66 -17.27 4.47
C LEU A 156 -7.51 -17.90 3.36
N ALA A 157 -7.36 -17.41 2.11
CA ALA A 157 -8.12 -17.91 0.95
C ALA A 157 -7.45 -19.10 0.24
N LYS A 158 -6.23 -19.48 0.58
CA LYS A 158 -5.45 -20.56 -0.03
C LYS A 158 -5.74 -21.91 0.59
#